data_4c8568927d38ac56e04294b2ded2a12d
#
_entry.id   4c8568927d38ac56e04294b2ded2a12d
#
_cell.length_a   1.000
_cell.length_b   1.000
_cell.length_c   1.000
_cell.angle_alpha   90.00
_cell.angle_beta   90.00
_cell.angle_gamma   90.00
#
_symmetry.space_group_name_H-M   'P 1'
#
loop_
_entity.id
_entity.type
_entity.pdbx_description
1 polymer ?
#
loop_
_entity_poly.entity_id
_entity_poly.type
_entity_poly.pdbx_seq_one_letter_code
_entity_poly.pdbx_strand_id
1 'polypeptide(L)'
;MRLKNKVCLITGAGSGIGKETALLFAKEGAHVVVNDFNEESGQETVRQICENNGEAIFIQADVTNPENVKAMVDQVIDYYGRIDVLFNNAGISGVGQLHDIDLETWNRVMNVNINGVFLVTKYVVPHMMKQQSGSIINMSSCIAEIGLANRASYATTKGAILALTKSIQVDYAKYNIRVNALMPGTIFTPFVEDYLSKDPNPEEAVQSIKRRQLGGDLGKPIDVAFAALYLASEESKFMMGTPFMIDGGVVNGKLG
;
A
#
# COMPACT_ATOMS: atom_id res chain seq x y z
N MET A 1 4.34 -3.12 22.04
CA MET A 1 5.02 -3.28 20.72
C MET A 1 4.42 -4.49 20.01
N ARG A 2 3.58 -4.22 19.04
CA ARG A 2 2.78 -5.23 18.28
C ARG A 2 3.60 -5.95 17.20
N LEU A 3 4.72 -5.35 16.76
CA LEU A 3 5.62 -5.85 15.72
C LEU A 3 7.05 -6.09 16.21
N LYS A 4 7.23 -6.31 17.51
CA LYS A 4 8.57 -6.49 18.08
C LYS A 4 9.39 -7.55 17.32
N ASN A 5 10.56 -7.14 16.82
CA ASN A 5 11.50 -7.95 16.06
C ASN A 5 10.95 -8.52 14.72
N LYS A 6 9.84 -8.02 14.21
CA LYS A 6 9.31 -8.38 12.88
C LYS A 6 10.03 -7.57 11.80
N VAL A 7 10.43 -8.20 10.71
CA VAL A 7 10.98 -7.54 9.53
C VAL A 7 9.84 -7.17 8.59
N CYS A 8 9.66 -5.88 8.34
CA CYS A 8 8.54 -5.34 7.58
C CYS A 8 9.04 -4.60 6.33
N LEU A 9 8.82 -5.17 5.16
CA LEU A 9 9.09 -4.53 3.87
C LEU A 9 7.88 -3.72 3.42
N ILE A 10 8.08 -2.42 3.19
CA ILE A 10 7.02 -1.48 2.76
C ILE A 10 7.46 -0.83 1.45
N THR A 11 6.69 -1.00 0.37
CA THR A 11 6.95 -0.36 -0.91
C THR A 11 6.28 1.01 -1.01
N GLY A 12 6.91 1.98 -1.69
CA GLY A 12 6.42 3.36 -1.74
C GLY A 12 6.40 4.02 -0.36
N ALA A 13 7.43 3.75 0.45
CA ALA A 13 7.49 4.18 1.85
C ALA A 13 8.20 5.54 2.05
N GLY A 14 8.55 6.25 0.97
CA GLY A 14 9.12 7.59 1.04
C GLY A 14 8.11 8.69 1.34
N SER A 15 6.80 8.44 1.13
CA SER A 15 5.78 9.48 1.32
C SER A 15 4.42 8.90 1.72
N GLY A 16 3.48 9.78 2.10
CA GLY A 16 2.07 9.47 2.30
C GLY A 16 1.82 8.31 3.27
N ILE A 17 0.94 7.38 2.85
CA ILE A 17 0.53 6.22 3.67
C ILE A 17 1.71 5.31 3.97
N GLY A 18 2.58 5.06 2.98
CA GLY A 18 3.74 4.18 3.15
C GLY A 18 4.71 4.71 4.21
N LYS A 19 5.05 6.01 4.14
CA LYS A 19 5.89 6.68 5.13
C LYS A 19 5.29 6.62 6.54
N GLU A 20 4.02 7.01 6.68
CA GLU A 20 3.36 7.00 7.99
C GLU A 20 3.28 5.58 8.59
N THR A 21 3.05 4.58 7.72
CA THR A 21 3.07 3.16 8.14
C THR A 21 4.47 2.74 8.59
N ALA A 22 5.51 3.15 7.87
CA ALA A 22 6.90 2.85 8.24
C ALA A 22 7.26 3.41 9.62
N LEU A 23 6.91 4.68 9.87
CA LEU A 23 7.11 5.34 11.17
C LEU A 23 6.35 4.62 12.29
N LEU A 24 5.09 4.26 12.06
CA LEU A 24 4.26 3.56 13.05
C LEU A 24 4.79 2.14 13.32
N PHE A 25 5.18 1.39 12.28
CA PHE A 25 5.70 0.04 12.43
C PHE A 25 7.02 0.01 13.21
N ALA A 26 7.92 0.97 12.94
CA ALA A 26 9.15 1.13 13.71
C ALA A 26 8.87 1.45 15.19
N LYS A 27 7.92 2.35 15.47
CA LYS A 27 7.47 2.64 16.85
C LYS A 27 6.90 1.41 17.56
N GLU A 28 6.33 0.47 16.82
CA GLU A 28 5.82 -0.80 17.32
C GLU A 28 6.88 -1.92 17.35
N GLY A 29 8.15 -1.57 17.16
CA GLY A 29 9.30 -2.45 17.34
C GLY A 29 9.67 -3.30 16.13
N ALA A 30 9.21 -2.94 14.94
CA ALA A 30 9.62 -3.58 13.70
C ALA A 30 11.01 -3.12 13.24
N HIS A 31 11.76 -4.02 12.58
CA HIS A 31 12.84 -3.65 11.67
C HIS A 31 12.21 -3.30 10.32
N VAL A 32 12.24 -2.03 9.94
CA VAL A 32 11.54 -1.55 8.75
C VAL A 32 12.47 -1.48 7.56
N VAL A 33 12.07 -2.11 6.47
CA VAL A 33 12.70 -1.91 5.17
C VAL A 33 11.85 -0.91 4.37
N VAL A 34 12.38 0.29 4.23
CA VAL A 34 11.80 1.37 3.44
C VAL A 34 12.23 1.18 1.99
N ASN A 35 11.30 0.84 1.11
CA ASN A 35 11.53 0.86 -0.32
C ASN A 35 10.82 2.03 -0.96
N ASP A 36 11.51 2.76 -1.80
CA ASP A 36 10.95 3.78 -2.68
C ASP A 36 11.79 3.90 -3.96
N PHE A 37 11.18 4.39 -5.03
CA PHE A 37 11.90 4.76 -6.25
C PHE A 37 12.72 6.04 -6.04
N ASN A 38 12.17 6.97 -5.24
CA ASN A 38 12.83 8.23 -4.88
C ASN A 38 13.75 8.02 -3.68
N GLU A 39 15.06 8.13 -3.93
CA GLU A 39 16.09 7.91 -2.93
C GLU A 39 16.00 8.92 -1.77
N GLU A 40 15.84 10.21 -2.08
CA GLU A 40 15.82 11.28 -1.08
C GLU A 40 14.67 11.09 -0.09
N SER A 41 13.45 10.86 -0.59
CA SER A 41 12.28 10.67 0.27
C SER A 41 12.35 9.37 1.10
N GLY A 42 12.92 8.30 0.53
CA GLY A 42 13.13 7.05 1.24
C GLY A 42 14.15 7.17 2.36
N GLN A 43 15.28 7.80 2.11
CA GLN A 43 16.31 8.07 3.12
C GLN A 43 15.80 9.00 4.22
N GLU A 44 15.00 10.02 3.88
CA GLU A 44 14.36 10.90 4.86
C GLU A 44 13.42 10.13 5.79
N THR A 45 12.68 9.14 5.27
CA THR A 45 11.83 8.28 6.10
C THR A 45 12.68 7.46 7.09
N VAL A 46 13.77 6.86 6.63
CA VAL A 46 14.71 6.12 7.51
C VAL A 46 15.31 7.05 8.56
N ARG A 47 15.75 8.25 8.18
CA ARG A 47 16.29 9.24 9.12
C ARG A 47 15.30 9.54 10.25
N GLN A 48 14.03 9.79 9.91
CA GLN A 48 12.98 10.05 10.91
C GLN A 48 12.72 8.86 11.83
N ILE A 49 12.79 7.63 11.31
CA ILE A 49 12.65 6.42 12.12
C ILE A 49 13.81 6.34 13.12
N CYS A 50 15.05 6.51 12.66
CA CYS A 50 16.25 6.41 13.51
C CYS A 50 16.31 7.52 14.57
N GLU A 51 15.92 8.76 14.26
CA GLU A 51 15.83 9.86 15.21
C GLU A 51 14.82 9.58 16.33
N ASN A 52 13.81 8.75 16.09
CA ASN A 52 12.85 8.29 17.08
C ASN A 52 13.22 6.94 17.72
N ASN A 53 14.50 6.55 17.67
CA ASN A 53 15.03 5.30 18.22
C ASN A 53 14.40 4.03 17.62
N GLY A 54 13.87 4.10 16.41
CA GLY A 54 13.44 2.96 15.62
C GLY A 54 14.58 2.40 14.77
N GLU A 55 14.33 1.28 14.12
CA GLU A 55 15.31 0.58 13.30
C GLU A 55 14.80 0.44 11.87
N ALA A 56 15.52 0.99 10.90
CA ALA A 56 15.17 0.93 9.49
C ALA A 56 16.37 0.96 8.57
N ILE A 57 16.21 0.36 7.39
CA ILE A 57 17.11 0.52 6.25
C ILE A 57 16.35 1.00 5.02
N PHE A 58 17.03 1.69 4.13
CA PHE A 58 16.51 2.08 2.83
C PHE A 58 17.07 1.18 1.73
N ILE A 59 16.20 0.71 0.84
CA ILE A 59 16.61 0.02 -0.39
C ILE A 59 15.86 0.66 -1.55
N GLN A 60 16.62 1.32 -2.43
CA GLN A 60 16.07 1.88 -3.66
C GLN A 60 15.74 0.75 -4.63
N ALA A 61 14.50 0.69 -5.10
CA ALA A 61 14.12 -0.21 -6.19
C ALA A 61 12.87 0.31 -6.91
N ASP A 62 12.86 0.13 -8.23
CA ASP A 62 11.65 0.26 -9.04
C ASP A 62 10.88 -1.06 -8.99
N VAL A 63 9.67 -1.02 -8.41
CA VAL A 63 8.81 -2.21 -8.28
C VAL A 63 8.36 -2.78 -9.62
N THR A 64 8.50 -2.02 -10.71
CA THR A 64 8.16 -2.47 -12.06
C THR A 64 9.29 -3.23 -12.76
N ASN A 65 10.51 -3.17 -12.20
CA ASN A 65 11.69 -3.83 -12.75
C ASN A 65 11.99 -5.13 -11.99
N PRO A 66 11.89 -6.32 -12.66
CA PRO A 66 12.08 -7.62 -11.99
C PRO A 66 13.45 -7.80 -11.34
N GLU A 67 14.52 -7.28 -11.96
CA GLU A 67 15.89 -7.38 -11.45
C GLU A 67 16.07 -6.52 -10.20
N ASN A 68 15.52 -5.28 -10.20
CA ASN A 68 15.54 -4.41 -9.02
C ASN A 68 14.79 -5.04 -7.85
N VAL A 69 13.59 -5.59 -8.12
CA VAL A 69 12.76 -6.22 -7.09
C VAL A 69 13.46 -7.45 -6.52
N LYS A 70 14.04 -8.30 -7.38
CA LYS A 70 14.80 -9.46 -6.93
C LYS A 70 15.96 -9.05 -6.06
N ALA A 71 16.77 -8.09 -6.51
CA ALA A 71 17.93 -7.60 -5.75
C ALA A 71 17.52 -6.99 -4.40
N MET A 72 16.42 -6.24 -4.35
CA MET A 72 15.85 -5.71 -3.10
C MET A 72 15.51 -6.84 -2.13
N VAL A 73 14.79 -7.85 -2.57
CA VAL A 73 14.40 -8.97 -1.69
C VAL A 73 15.62 -9.76 -1.23
N ASP A 74 16.59 -10.04 -2.12
CA ASP A 74 17.84 -10.71 -1.76
C ASP A 74 18.58 -9.93 -0.68
N GLN A 75 18.73 -8.59 -0.81
CA GLN A 75 19.36 -7.74 0.20
C GLN A 75 18.64 -7.79 1.56
N VAL A 76 17.31 -7.80 1.58
CA VAL A 76 16.55 -7.94 2.84
C VAL A 76 16.83 -9.27 3.50
N ILE A 77 16.87 -10.35 2.71
CA ILE A 77 17.13 -11.70 3.24
C ILE A 77 18.58 -11.84 3.70
N ASP A 78 19.53 -11.29 2.97
CA ASP A 78 20.95 -11.32 3.37
C ASP A 78 21.18 -10.55 4.68
N TYR A 79 20.46 -9.44 4.90
CA TYR A 79 20.63 -8.58 6.07
C TYR A 79 19.85 -9.09 7.30
N TYR A 80 18.59 -9.49 7.13
CA TYR A 80 17.70 -9.85 8.26
C TYR A 80 17.38 -11.34 8.33
N GLY A 81 17.67 -12.13 7.30
CA GLY A 81 17.37 -13.56 7.21
C GLY A 81 15.89 -13.88 7.00
N ARG A 82 14.99 -12.88 7.01
CA ARG A 82 13.53 -13.08 6.95
C ARG A 82 12.77 -11.86 6.46
N ILE A 83 11.51 -12.08 6.08
CA ILE A 83 10.50 -11.04 5.88
C ILE A 83 9.22 -11.53 6.54
N ASP A 84 8.73 -10.83 7.57
CA ASP A 84 7.50 -11.19 8.29
C ASP A 84 6.26 -10.51 7.74
N VAL A 85 6.43 -9.27 7.30
CA VAL A 85 5.34 -8.45 6.75
C VAL A 85 5.77 -7.86 5.42
N LEU A 86 4.92 -8.00 4.42
CA LEU A 86 5.02 -7.27 3.16
C LEU A 86 3.84 -6.31 3.03
N PHE A 87 4.10 -5.02 2.91
CA PHE A 87 3.09 -4.04 2.56
C PHE A 87 3.32 -3.53 1.15
N ASN A 88 2.57 -4.04 0.20
CA ASN A 88 2.52 -3.58 -1.19
C ASN A 88 1.69 -2.29 -1.24
N ASN A 89 2.35 -1.15 -1.00
CA ASN A 89 1.73 0.16 -0.96
C ASN A 89 2.06 1.01 -2.18
N ALA A 90 3.18 0.80 -2.84
CA ALA A 90 3.57 1.56 -4.04
C ALA A 90 2.44 1.60 -5.08
N GLY A 91 2.18 2.78 -5.62
CA GLY A 91 1.13 2.96 -6.63
C GLY A 91 1.04 4.37 -7.15
N ILE A 92 0.48 4.52 -8.33
CA ILE A 92 0.25 5.81 -8.99
C ILE A 92 -1.22 5.99 -9.37
N SER A 93 -1.63 7.26 -9.56
CA SER A 93 -2.96 7.61 -10.04
C SER A 93 -3.08 7.38 -11.56
N GLY A 94 -4.30 7.09 -11.98
CA GLY A 94 -4.71 7.18 -13.38
C GLY A 94 -5.96 8.06 -13.48
N VAL A 95 -5.86 9.18 -14.17
CA VAL A 95 -6.97 10.13 -14.35
C VAL A 95 -7.30 10.22 -15.84
N GLY A 96 -8.57 10.21 -16.17
CA GLY A 96 -9.09 10.35 -17.52
C GLY A 96 -10.30 9.46 -17.78
N GLN A 97 -11.13 9.87 -18.75
CA GLN A 97 -12.18 9.01 -19.29
C GLN A 97 -11.52 7.93 -20.15
N LEU A 98 -12.15 6.75 -20.25
CA LEU A 98 -11.52 5.59 -20.89
C LEU A 98 -11.03 5.87 -22.32
N HIS A 99 -11.78 6.63 -23.10
CA HIS A 99 -11.43 6.94 -24.49
C HIS A 99 -10.34 8.02 -24.63
N ASP A 100 -10.06 8.80 -23.58
CA ASP A 100 -9.04 9.84 -23.56
C ASP A 100 -7.69 9.36 -23.00
N ILE A 101 -7.68 8.20 -22.32
CA ILE A 101 -6.44 7.65 -21.75
C ILE A 101 -5.61 7.04 -22.87
N ASP A 102 -4.42 7.59 -23.12
CA ASP A 102 -3.47 7.00 -24.04
C ASP A 102 -2.92 5.65 -23.51
N LEU A 103 -2.45 4.81 -24.43
CA LEU A 103 -1.99 3.47 -24.10
C LEU A 103 -0.74 3.48 -23.19
N GLU A 104 0.11 4.50 -23.30
CA GLU A 104 1.30 4.64 -22.46
C GLU A 104 0.90 4.90 -21.01
N THR A 105 0.01 5.87 -20.77
CA THR A 105 -0.56 6.15 -19.44
C THR A 105 -1.27 4.93 -18.87
N TRP A 106 -2.11 4.24 -19.65
CA TRP A 106 -2.75 3.00 -19.25
C TRP A 106 -1.72 1.96 -18.79
N ASN A 107 -0.75 1.65 -19.63
CA ASN A 107 0.28 0.65 -19.36
C ASN A 107 1.13 1.01 -18.14
N ARG A 108 1.48 2.28 -17.97
CA ARG A 108 2.22 2.75 -16.79
C ARG A 108 1.45 2.50 -15.50
N VAL A 109 0.14 2.81 -15.48
CA VAL A 109 -0.70 2.58 -14.29
C VAL A 109 -0.84 1.08 -13.99
N MET A 110 -1.06 0.25 -15.02
CA MET A 110 -1.11 -1.21 -14.86
C MET A 110 0.22 -1.75 -14.35
N ASN A 111 1.32 -1.28 -14.91
CA ASN A 111 2.65 -1.78 -14.58
C ASN A 111 3.03 -1.48 -13.12
N VAL A 112 2.82 -0.24 -12.65
CA VAL A 112 3.13 0.09 -11.26
C VAL A 112 2.16 -0.60 -10.30
N ASN A 113 0.84 -0.46 -10.53
CA ASN A 113 -0.16 -0.85 -9.53
C ASN A 113 -0.46 -2.35 -9.50
N ILE A 114 -0.24 -3.08 -10.61
CA ILE A 114 -0.49 -4.53 -10.68
C ILE A 114 0.81 -5.32 -10.77
N ASN A 115 1.65 -5.04 -11.80
CA ASN A 115 2.87 -5.81 -11.98
C ASN A 115 3.86 -5.60 -10.83
N GLY A 116 3.92 -4.38 -10.25
CA GLY A 116 4.72 -4.10 -9.06
C GLY A 116 4.31 -4.99 -7.88
N VAL A 117 3.03 -5.07 -7.58
CA VAL A 117 2.51 -5.96 -6.51
C VAL A 117 2.81 -7.43 -6.81
N PHE A 118 2.60 -7.85 -8.06
CA PHE A 118 2.92 -9.21 -8.50
C PHE A 118 4.41 -9.53 -8.31
N LEU A 119 5.30 -8.68 -8.79
CA LEU A 119 6.74 -8.93 -8.74
C LEU A 119 7.26 -9.00 -7.30
N VAL A 120 6.91 -8.02 -6.47
CA VAL A 120 7.36 -8.00 -5.07
C VAL A 120 6.84 -9.24 -4.32
N THR A 121 5.55 -9.55 -4.49
CA THR A 121 4.93 -10.73 -3.87
C THR A 121 5.60 -12.02 -4.35
N LYS A 122 5.84 -12.15 -5.66
CA LYS A 122 6.49 -13.31 -6.29
C LYS A 122 7.85 -13.63 -5.66
N TYR A 123 8.67 -12.61 -5.39
CA TYR A 123 10.00 -12.83 -4.82
C TYR A 123 9.99 -12.99 -3.31
N VAL A 124 9.03 -12.37 -2.59
CA VAL A 124 8.93 -12.47 -1.12
C VAL A 124 8.31 -13.80 -0.66
N VAL A 125 7.27 -14.27 -1.34
CA VAL A 125 6.48 -15.44 -0.91
C VAL A 125 7.33 -16.72 -0.71
N PRO A 126 8.31 -17.07 -1.55
CA PRO A 126 9.14 -18.26 -1.31
C PRO A 126 9.87 -18.26 0.04
N HIS A 127 10.26 -17.07 0.53
CA HIS A 127 10.89 -16.92 1.84
C HIS A 127 9.85 -17.09 2.96
N MET A 128 8.68 -16.47 2.86
CA MET A 128 7.58 -16.66 3.82
C MET A 128 7.11 -18.14 3.87
N MET A 129 7.08 -18.83 2.72
CA MET A 129 6.77 -20.27 2.67
C MET A 129 7.79 -21.11 3.44
N LYS A 130 9.09 -20.81 3.32
CA LYS A 130 10.14 -21.48 4.13
C LYS A 130 10.00 -21.17 5.61
N GLN A 131 9.60 -19.96 5.96
CA GLN A 131 9.37 -19.51 7.33
C GLN A 131 8.11 -20.13 7.95
N GLN A 132 7.17 -20.65 7.12
CA GLN A 132 5.83 -21.10 7.53
C GLN A 132 5.06 -19.98 8.29
N SER A 133 5.26 -18.74 7.87
CA SER A 133 4.67 -17.55 8.49
C SER A 133 4.82 -16.34 7.59
N GLY A 134 3.79 -15.48 7.55
CA GLY A 134 3.86 -14.19 6.86
C GLY A 134 2.54 -13.43 6.90
N SER A 135 2.62 -12.11 6.73
CA SER A 135 1.46 -11.25 6.50
C SER A 135 1.71 -10.36 5.29
N ILE A 136 0.88 -10.50 4.27
CA ILE A 136 0.92 -9.68 3.05
C ILE A 136 -0.29 -8.74 3.08
N ILE A 137 -0.02 -7.46 2.92
CA ILE A 137 -1.03 -6.40 2.89
C ILE A 137 -0.94 -5.74 1.52
N ASN A 138 -2.02 -5.79 0.75
CA ASN A 138 -2.09 -5.18 -0.57
C ASN A 138 -2.92 -3.90 -0.54
N MET A 139 -2.37 -2.80 -1.07
CA MET A 139 -3.08 -1.54 -1.17
C MET A 139 -4.07 -1.57 -2.34
N SER A 140 -5.35 -1.85 -2.05
CA SER A 140 -6.46 -1.63 -2.95
C SER A 140 -7.03 -0.21 -2.75
N SER A 141 -8.32 -0.01 -2.86
CA SER A 141 -9.05 1.24 -2.61
C SER A 141 -10.54 0.97 -2.55
N CYS A 142 -11.30 1.82 -1.91
CA CYS A 142 -12.78 1.82 -1.98
C CYS A 142 -13.31 1.91 -3.43
N ILE A 143 -12.52 2.48 -4.34
CA ILE A 143 -12.86 2.57 -5.77
C ILE A 143 -13.01 1.19 -6.45
N ALA A 144 -12.52 0.12 -5.84
CA ALA A 144 -12.75 -1.23 -6.33
C ALA A 144 -14.21 -1.69 -6.20
N GLU A 145 -15.01 -1.01 -5.36
CA GLU A 145 -16.42 -1.32 -5.09
C GLU A 145 -17.37 -0.25 -5.63
N ILE A 146 -16.85 0.91 -6.05
CA ILE A 146 -17.67 2.01 -6.58
C ILE A 146 -17.11 2.54 -7.90
N GLY A 147 -17.99 3.10 -8.75
CA GLY A 147 -17.59 3.87 -9.93
C GLY A 147 -17.32 5.33 -9.57
N LEU A 148 -16.19 5.84 -10.00
CA LEU A 148 -15.88 7.28 -9.96
C LEU A 148 -15.51 7.77 -11.37
N ALA A 149 -16.01 8.95 -11.73
CA ALA A 149 -15.68 9.56 -13.00
C ALA A 149 -14.17 9.77 -13.17
N ASN A 150 -13.69 9.61 -14.39
CA ASN A 150 -12.28 9.82 -14.78
C ASN A 150 -11.27 8.94 -14.02
N ARG A 151 -11.66 7.71 -13.64
CA ARG A 151 -10.82 6.79 -12.85
C ARG A 151 -10.72 5.38 -13.43
N ALA A 152 -11.02 5.20 -14.71
CA ALA A 152 -11.12 3.87 -15.33
C ALA A 152 -9.85 3.02 -15.13
N SER A 153 -8.66 3.54 -15.44
CA SER A 153 -7.40 2.80 -15.28
C SER A 153 -7.10 2.49 -13.81
N TYR A 154 -7.25 3.48 -12.93
CA TYR A 154 -6.99 3.30 -11.51
C TYR A 154 -7.96 2.29 -10.86
N ALA A 155 -9.26 2.43 -11.12
CA ALA A 155 -10.29 1.51 -10.60
C ALA A 155 -10.03 0.08 -11.06
N THR A 156 -9.66 -0.11 -12.33
CA THR A 156 -9.28 -1.43 -12.87
C THR A 156 -8.13 -2.04 -12.06
N THR A 157 -7.07 -1.28 -11.76
CA THR A 157 -5.95 -1.81 -10.98
C THR A 157 -6.36 -2.18 -9.57
N LYS A 158 -7.19 -1.37 -8.91
CA LYS A 158 -7.58 -1.62 -7.51
C LYS A 158 -8.57 -2.79 -7.39
N GLY A 159 -9.44 -3.00 -8.37
CA GLY A 159 -10.26 -4.20 -8.50
C GLY A 159 -9.42 -5.45 -8.75
N ALA A 160 -8.41 -5.36 -9.63
CA ALA A 160 -7.49 -6.47 -9.90
C ALA A 160 -6.70 -6.88 -8.65
N ILE A 161 -6.21 -5.92 -7.86
CA ILE A 161 -5.50 -6.20 -6.59
C ILE A 161 -6.41 -6.88 -5.57
N LEU A 162 -7.68 -6.50 -5.49
CA LEU A 162 -8.64 -7.17 -4.63
C LEU A 162 -8.87 -8.63 -5.04
N ALA A 163 -9.03 -8.89 -6.34
CA ALA A 163 -9.17 -10.25 -6.87
C ALA A 163 -7.90 -11.09 -6.65
N LEU A 164 -6.72 -10.51 -6.92
CA LEU A 164 -5.42 -11.15 -6.66
C LEU A 164 -5.28 -11.54 -5.18
N THR A 165 -5.60 -10.64 -4.25
CA THR A 165 -5.54 -10.87 -2.80
C THR A 165 -6.33 -12.11 -2.40
N LYS A 166 -7.57 -12.24 -2.88
CA LYS A 166 -8.44 -13.38 -2.59
C LYS A 166 -7.85 -14.70 -3.13
N SER A 167 -7.33 -14.67 -4.36
CA SER A 167 -6.77 -15.86 -5.01
C SER A 167 -5.51 -16.35 -4.30
N ILE A 168 -4.52 -15.49 -4.10
CA ILE A 168 -3.25 -15.90 -3.48
C ILE A 168 -3.39 -16.22 -1.98
N GLN A 169 -4.41 -15.71 -1.30
CA GLN A 169 -4.71 -16.15 0.06
C GLN A 169 -5.02 -17.66 0.10
N VAL A 170 -5.78 -18.17 -0.85
CA VAL A 170 -6.10 -19.60 -0.92
C VAL A 170 -4.84 -20.43 -1.16
N ASP A 171 -3.97 -19.98 -2.06
CA ASP A 171 -2.73 -20.68 -2.42
C ASP A 171 -1.76 -20.80 -1.23
N TYR A 172 -1.68 -19.75 -0.38
CA TYR A 172 -0.66 -19.63 0.64
C TYR A 172 -1.14 -19.88 2.08
N ALA A 173 -2.44 -20.12 2.29
CA ALA A 173 -2.99 -20.40 3.62
C ALA A 173 -2.31 -21.60 4.30
N LYS A 174 -1.99 -22.66 3.57
CA LYS A 174 -1.30 -23.86 4.07
C LYS A 174 0.11 -23.62 4.61
N TYR A 175 0.70 -22.46 4.28
CA TYR A 175 2.01 -22.03 4.79
C TYR A 175 1.90 -21.02 5.96
N ASN A 176 0.69 -20.88 6.53
CA ASN A 176 0.42 -19.89 7.55
C ASN A 176 0.74 -18.45 7.11
N ILE A 177 0.50 -18.13 5.84
CA ILE A 177 0.64 -16.80 5.26
C ILE A 177 -0.75 -16.21 5.11
N ARG A 178 -0.96 -15.02 5.65
CA ARG A 178 -2.19 -14.25 5.52
C ARG A 178 -2.02 -13.18 4.45
N VAL A 179 -3.00 -13.04 3.59
CA VAL A 179 -3.01 -12.00 2.56
C VAL A 179 -4.32 -11.24 2.65
N ASN A 180 -4.26 -9.93 2.87
CA ASN A 180 -5.44 -9.08 2.98
C ASN A 180 -5.28 -7.80 2.15
N ALA A 181 -6.38 -7.17 1.80
CA ALA A 181 -6.39 -5.90 1.06
C ALA A 181 -6.86 -4.76 1.97
N LEU A 182 -6.12 -3.65 1.98
CA LEU A 182 -6.62 -2.39 2.51
C LEU A 182 -7.39 -1.63 1.43
N MET A 183 -8.54 -1.09 1.79
CA MET A 183 -9.42 -0.34 0.90
C MET A 183 -9.72 1.04 1.47
N PRO A 184 -8.75 1.97 1.42
CA PRO A 184 -8.98 3.33 1.89
C PRO A 184 -9.97 4.10 1.02
N GLY A 185 -10.67 5.05 1.64
CA GLY A 185 -11.31 6.16 0.96
C GLY A 185 -10.30 7.18 0.47
N THR A 186 -10.70 8.45 0.39
CA THR A 186 -9.74 9.49 0.03
C THR A 186 -8.93 9.91 1.27
N ILE A 187 -7.63 9.66 1.19
CA ILE A 187 -6.66 9.99 2.24
C ILE A 187 -5.84 11.20 1.80
N PHE A 188 -5.78 12.23 2.63
CA PHE A 188 -5.00 13.43 2.34
C PHE A 188 -3.50 13.12 2.38
N THR A 189 -2.88 13.11 1.21
CA THR A 189 -1.48 12.74 0.98
C THR A 189 -0.90 13.63 -0.11
N PRO A 190 0.44 13.73 -0.27
CA PRO A 190 1.05 14.43 -1.41
C PRO A 190 0.53 13.95 -2.77
N PHE A 191 0.18 12.68 -2.89
CA PHE A 191 -0.47 12.11 -4.07
C PHE A 191 -1.84 12.75 -4.38
N VAL A 192 -2.65 13.02 -3.35
CA VAL A 192 -3.96 13.67 -3.50
C VAL A 192 -3.79 15.17 -3.71
N GLU A 193 -2.83 15.80 -3.05
CA GLU A 193 -2.51 17.23 -3.25
C GLU A 193 -2.07 17.51 -4.69
N ASP A 194 -1.15 16.69 -5.25
CA ASP A 194 -0.68 16.86 -6.63
C ASP A 194 -1.82 16.75 -7.63
N TYR A 195 -2.71 15.81 -7.46
CA TYR A 195 -3.87 15.64 -8.34
C TYR A 195 -4.89 16.77 -8.19
N LEU A 196 -5.11 17.27 -6.98
CA LEU A 196 -6.05 18.37 -6.71
C LEU A 196 -5.53 19.71 -7.20
N SER A 197 -4.21 19.95 -7.09
CA SER A 197 -3.60 21.18 -7.56
C SER A 197 -3.70 21.39 -9.09
N LYS A 198 -3.94 20.30 -9.83
CA LYS A 198 -4.13 20.31 -11.29
C LYS A 198 -5.59 20.50 -11.72
N ASP A 199 -6.53 20.52 -10.77
CA ASP A 199 -7.94 20.77 -11.05
C ASP A 199 -8.15 22.27 -11.38
N PRO A 200 -8.99 22.62 -12.35
CA PRO A 200 -9.33 24.00 -12.65
C PRO A 200 -9.92 24.77 -11.46
N ASN A 201 -10.57 24.06 -10.52
CA ASN A 201 -11.13 24.62 -9.30
C ASN A 201 -10.76 23.75 -8.08
N PRO A 202 -9.51 23.86 -7.56
CA PRO A 202 -9.01 22.97 -6.51
C PRO A 202 -9.84 22.99 -5.22
N GLU A 203 -10.36 24.15 -4.82
CA GLU A 203 -11.17 24.27 -3.59
C GLU A 203 -12.49 23.49 -3.71
N GLU A 204 -13.18 23.63 -4.84
CA GLU A 204 -14.40 22.89 -5.09
C GLU A 204 -14.15 21.38 -5.23
N ALA A 205 -13.05 21.00 -5.87
CA ALA A 205 -12.64 19.60 -5.96
C ALA A 205 -12.41 18.99 -4.57
N VAL A 206 -11.72 19.69 -3.67
CA VAL A 206 -11.55 19.27 -2.26
C VAL A 206 -12.90 19.12 -1.57
N GLN A 207 -13.80 20.10 -1.68
CA GLN A 207 -15.12 20.04 -1.06
C GLN A 207 -15.97 18.90 -1.64
N SER A 208 -15.89 18.66 -2.95
CA SER A 208 -16.58 17.55 -3.62
C SER A 208 -16.13 16.19 -3.08
N ILE A 209 -14.81 16.03 -2.83
CA ILE A 209 -14.28 14.79 -2.29
C ILE A 209 -14.68 14.62 -0.81
N LYS A 210 -14.63 15.68 -0.02
CA LYS A 210 -15.05 15.67 1.39
C LYS A 210 -16.52 15.24 1.53
N ARG A 211 -17.40 15.76 0.69
CA ARG A 211 -18.84 15.39 0.69
C ARG A 211 -19.13 13.92 0.39
N ARG A 212 -18.17 13.17 -0.16
CA ARG A 212 -18.35 11.72 -0.40
C ARG A 212 -18.19 10.91 0.88
N GLN A 213 -17.52 11.44 1.87
CA GLN A 213 -17.25 10.76 3.15
C GLN A 213 -18.27 11.22 4.18
N LEU A 214 -18.89 10.28 4.91
CA LEU A 214 -19.96 10.58 5.87
C LEU A 214 -19.54 11.59 6.94
N GLY A 215 -18.27 11.55 7.36
CA GLY A 215 -17.72 12.51 8.33
C GLY A 215 -17.42 13.89 7.76
N GLY A 216 -17.55 14.10 6.45
CA GLY A 216 -17.26 15.39 5.80
C GLY A 216 -15.77 15.76 5.74
N ASP A 217 -14.87 14.87 6.16
CA ASP A 217 -13.42 15.10 6.14
C ASP A 217 -12.65 13.99 5.41
N LEU A 218 -11.46 14.33 4.92
CA LEU A 218 -10.53 13.35 4.33
C LEU A 218 -9.87 12.53 5.43
N GLY A 219 -9.64 11.25 5.14
CA GLY A 219 -8.81 10.41 6.00
C GLY A 219 -7.36 10.90 6.03
N LYS A 220 -6.64 10.56 7.08
CA LYS A 220 -5.21 10.85 7.24
C LYS A 220 -4.38 9.59 7.00
N PRO A 221 -3.11 9.71 6.58
CA PRO A 221 -2.23 8.56 6.42
C PRO A 221 -2.18 7.63 7.63
N ILE A 222 -2.21 8.21 8.84
CA ILE A 222 -2.20 7.46 10.11
C ILE A 222 -3.43 6.55 10.27
N ASP A 223 -4.59 6.92 9.74
CA ASP A 223 -5.81 6.09 9.83
C ASP A 223 -5.60 4.75 9.08
N VAL A 224 -4.94 4.82 7.93
CA VAL A 224 -4.58 3.63 7.14
C VAL A 224 -3.41 2.88 7.77
N ALA A 225 -2.44 3.59 8.35
CA ALA A 225 -1.30 2.98 9.03
C ALA A 225 -1.74 2.12 10.24
N PHE A 226 -2.73 2.55 11.03
CA PHE A 226 -3.31 1.74 12.11
C PHE A 226 -3.98 0.46 11.58
N ALA A 227 -4.68 0.54 10.46
CA ALA A 227 -5.28 -0.63 9.84
C ALA A 227 -4.22 -1.59 9.28
N ALA A 228 -3.15 -1.05 8.67
CA ALA A 228 -2.00 -1.85 8.25
C ALA A 228 -1.32 -2.53 9.44
N LEU A 229 -1.13 -1.81 10.56
CA LEU A 229 -0.57 -2.35 11.79
C LEU A 229 -1.41 -3.51 12.35
N TYR A 230 -2.73 -3.37 12.35
CA TYR A 230 -3.62 -4.47 12.75
C TYR A 230 -3.42 -5.70 11.87
N LEU A 231 -3.42 -5.53 10.54
CA LEU A 231 -3.21 -6.64 9.59
C LEU A 231 -1.82 -7.26 9.68
N ALA A 232 -0.79 -6.47 10.00
CA ALA A 232 0.58 -6.94 10.19
C ALA A 232 0.76 -7.75 11.48
N SER A 233 -0.05 -7.48 12.49
CA SER A 233 0.09 -8.07 13.84
C SER A 233 -0.61 -9.43 13.98
N GLU A 234 -0.32 -10.13 15.08
CA GLU A 234 -0.98 -11.39 15.45
C GLU A 234 -2.45 -11.22 15.84
N GLU A 235 -2.91 -9.99 16.07
CA GLU A 235 -4.30 -9.68 16.39
C GLU A 235 -5.26 -10.00 15.24
N SER A 236 -4.76 -9.98 14.00
CA SER A 236 -5.54 -10.26 12.79
C SER A 236 -5.38 -11.68 12.25
N LYS A 237 -4.95 -12.64 13.07
CA LYS A 237 -4.69 -14.03 12.65
C LYS A 237 -5.89 -14.73 11.99
N PHE A 238 -7.10 -14.28 12.26
CA PHE A 238 -8.33 -14.82 11.67
C PHE A 238 -8.82 -14.05 10.44
N MET A 239 -8.05 -13.02 9.97
CA MET A 239 -8.35 -12.28 8.76
C MET A 239 -7.54 -12.84 7.59
N MET A 240 -8.24 -13.42 6.62
CA MET A 240 -7.65 -14.06 5.44
C MET A 240 -8.46 -13.73 4.18
N GLY A 241 -7.83 -13.14 3.18
CA GLY A 241 -8.46 -12.75 1.91
C GLY A 241 -9.47 -11.61 2.05
N THR A 242 -9.40 -10.85 3.13
CA THR A 242 -10.43 -9.87 3.50
C THR A 242 -10.18 -8.52 2.83
N PRO A 243 -11.23 -7.92 2.23
CA PRO A 243 -11.25 -6.49 1.90
C PRO A 243 -11.48 -5.69 3.19
N PHE A 244 -10.43 -5.03 3.70
CA PHE A 244 -10.53 -4.23 4.92
C PHE A 244 -10.75 -2.75 4.57
N MET A 245 -12.00 -2.31 4.71
CA MET A 245 -12.47 -0.98 4.33
C MET A 245 -12.11 0.07 5.38
N ILE A 246 -11.50 1.18 4.96
CA ILE A 246 -11.18 2.36 5.80
C ILE A 246 -11.50 3.61 4.97
N ASP A 247 -12.78 3.86 4.71
CA ASP A 247 -13.21 4.78 3.66
C ASP A 247 -14.08 5.96 4.14
N GLY A 248 -14.29 6.10 5.44
CA GLY A 248 -15.19 7.13 5.96
C GLY A 248 -16.64 6.95 5.54
N GLY A 249 -17.04 5.72 5.17
CA GLY A 249 -18.40 5.36 4.78
C GLY A 249 -18.73 5.65 3.31
N VAL A 250 -17.75 5.87 2.45
CA VAL A 250 -17.94 6.18 1.02
C VAL A 250 -18.72 5.07 0.29
N VAL A 251 -18.39 3.81 0.55
CA VAL A 251 -19.03 2.67 -0.13
C VAL A 251 -20.41 2.38 0.44
N ASN A 252 -20.54 2.36 1.75
CA ASN A 252 -21.74 1.87 2.42
C ASN A 252 -22.69 2.96 2.89
N GLY A 253 -22.28 4.23 2.84
CA GLY A 253 -23.08 5.37 3.30
C GLY A 253 -23.59 6.24 2.18
N LYS A 254 -24.81 6.77 2.36
CA LYS A 254 -25.36 7.86 1.55
C LYS A 254 -25.95 8.89 2.50
N LEU A 255 -25.61 10.15 2.28
CA LEU A 255 -26.33 11.26 2.88
C LEU A 255 -27.58 11.50 2.02
N GLY A 256 -28.77 11.46 2.66
CA GLY A 256 -30.05 11.69 2.03
C GLY A 256 -30.25 13.13 1.55
#